data_56fde0f32d8d79d78b975922f7f53330
#
_entry.id   56fde0f32d8d79d78b975922f7f53330
#
_cell.length_a   1.000
_cell.length_b   1.000
_cell.length_c   1.000
_cell.angle_alpha   90.00
_cell.angle_beta   90.00
_cell.angle_gamma   90.00
#
_symmetry.space_group_name_H-M   'P 1'
#
loop_
_entity.id
_entity.type
_entity.pdbx_description
1 polymer ?
#
loop_
_entity_poly.entity_id
_entity_poly.type
_entity_poly.pdbx_seq_one_letter_code
_entity_poly.pdbx_strand_id
1 'polypeptide(L)'
;MSEPNILLARVDNRLIHGQVATQWVSYLDANCIIVVNDDAATNRMRQGLMGMAAPADVKVVYLSVKQAIEEKASFEEGDKALLLVETPADALALVEGGVKIERLNVGIMHMKDGKHQVSATVAVDDDDVAALKALRDKGVELELRRVPSVPPEDVEKLFA
;
A
#
# COMPACT_ATOMS: atom_id res chain seq x y z
N MET A 1 24.26 4.34 -1.54
CA MET A 1 23.20 3.47 -1.03
C MET A 1 21.99 3.57 -1.92
N SER A 2 21.42 2.43 -2.24
CA SER A 2 20.25 2.39 -3.09
C SER A 2 18.98 2.41 -2.25
N GLU A 3 17.97 3.09 -2.74
CA GLU A 3 16.62 3.01 -2.19
C GLU A 3 15.99 1.68 -2.62
N PRO A 4 15.01 1.15 -1.88
CA PRO A 4 14.30 -0.03 -2.31
C PRO A 4 13.58 0.26 -3.63
N ASN A 5 13.56 -0.72 -4.51
CA ASN A 5 12.79 -0.60 -5.73
C ASN A 5 11.32 -0.92 -5.41
N ILE A 6 10.54 0.11 -5.15
CA ILE A 6 9.11 -0.05 -4.86
C ILE A 6 8.39 -0.22 -6.21
N LEU A 7 8.01 -1.46 -6.50
CA LEU A 7 7.33 -1.79 -7.75
C LEU A 7 5.91 -1.24 -7.79
N LEU A 8 5.26 -1.26 -6.64
CA LEU A 8 3.89 -0.79 -6.47
C LEU A 8 3.65 -0.48 -5.00
N ALA A 9 2.99 0.63 -4.70
CA ALA A 9 2.40 0.86 -3.41
C ALA A 9 0.90 0.54 -3.50
N ARG A 10 0.33 -0.04 -2.45
CA ARG A 10 -1.08 -0.45 -2.43
C ARG A 10 -1.75 -0.01 -1.14
N VAL A 11 -2.93 0.58 -1.27
CA VAL A 11 -3.80 0.86 -0.13
C VAL A 11 -4.70 -0.35 0.10
N ASP A 12 -4.55 -0.95 1.27
CA ASP A 12 -5.36 -2.09 1.69
C ASP A 12 -5.46 -2.03 3.21
N ASN A 13 -6.65 -1.75 3.72
CA ASN A 13 -6.80 -1.55 5.15
C ASN A 13 -6.67 -2.84 5.99
N ARG A 14 -6.49 -3.98 5.35
CA ARG A 14 -6.15 -5.23 6.01
C ARG A 14 -4.66 -5.58 5.91
N LEU A 15 -3.91 -4.81 5.11
CA LEU A 15 -2.48 -5.01 4.87
C LEU A 15 -2.21 -6.40 4.25
N ILE A 16 -1.46 -7.29 4.92
CA ILE A 16 -1.25 -8.65 4.40
C ILE A 16 -2.38 -9.55 4.90
N HIS A 17 -3.16 -10.11 3.98
CA HIS A 17 -4.26 -11.01 4.34
C HIS A 17 -4.58 -11.97 3.21
N GLY A 18 -4.98 -13.19 3.56
CA GLY A 18 -5.46 -14.21 2.63
C GLY A 18 -4.56 -14.38 1.41
N GLN A 19 -5.18 -14.55 0.25
CA GLN A 19 -4.46 -14.75 -1.01
C GLN A 19 -4.10 -13.45 -1.72
N VAL A 20 -4.56 -12.30 -1.23
CA VAL A 20 -4.42 -11.02 -1.94
C VAL A 20 -2.94 -10.63 -2.09
N ALA A 21 -2.18 -10.69 -0.98
CA ALA A 21 -0.76 -10.36 -1.02
C ALA A 21 0.00 -11.32 -1.93
N THR A 22 -0.32 -12.62 -1.88
CA THR A 22 0.31 -13.63 -2.72
C THR A 22 0.09 -13.34 -4.21
N GLN A 23 -1.14 -12.97 -4.58
CA GLN A 23 -1.46 -12.65 -5.98
C GLN A 23 -0.68 -11.42 -6.47
N TRP A 24 -0.59 -10.38 -5.65
CA TRP A 24 0.15 -9.17 -6.03
C TRP A 24 1.66 -9.42 -6.10
N VAL A 25 2.22 -10.15 -5.15
CA VAL A 25 3.64 -10.50 -5.14
C VAL A 25 4.00 -11.29 -6.40
N SER A 26 3.19 -12.27 -6.75
CA SER A 26 3.41 -13.10 -7.94
C SER A 26 3.32 -12.28 -9.23
N TYR A 27 2.29 -11.44 -9.34
CA TYR A 27 2.07 -10.58 -10.50
C TYR A 27 3.23 -9.60 -10.72
N LEU A 28 3.75 -9.04 -9.65
CA LEU A 28 4.83 -8.05 -9.69
C LEU A 28 6.21 -8.67 -9.74
N ASP A 29 6.32 -9.96 -9.46
CA ASP A 29 7.61 -10.64 -9.24
C ASP A 29 8.40 -9.95 -8.11
N ALA A 30 7.70 -9.61 -7.02
CA ALA A 30 8.31 -8.97 -5.87
C ALA A 30 9.00 -9.99 -4.98
N ASN A 31 10.08 -9.59 -4.30
CA ASN A 31 10.78 -10.44 -3.33
C ASN A 31 10.68 -9.90 -1.90
N CYS A 32 9.98 -8.78 -1.73
CA CYS A 32 9.87 -8.11 -0.45
C CYS A 32 8.49 -7.46 -0.32
N ILE A 33 7.92 -7.51 0.88
CA ILE A 33 6.73 -6.73 1.24
C ILE A 33 7.14 -5.76 2.34
N ILE A 34 6.89 -4.49 2.13
CA ILE A 34 7.10 -3.46 3.14
C ILE A 34 5.74 -3.02 3.65
N VAL A 35 5.45 -3.31 4.91
CA VAL A 35 4.22 -2.87 5.57
C VAL A 35 4.52 -1.59 6.32
N VAL A 36 3.89 -0.49 5.91
CA VAL A 36 4.06 0.80 6.57
C VAL A 36 2.77 1.16 7.29
N ASN A 37 2.79 1.00 8.60
CA ASN A 37 1.63 1.25 9.45
C ASN A 37 2.10 1.40 10.89
N ASP A 38 1.70 2.46 11.56
CA ASP A 38 2.19 2.77 12.91
C ASP A 38 1.82 1.69 13.93
N ASP A 39 0.61 1.15 13.85
CA ASP A 39 0.22 0.05 14.74
C ASP A 39 0.98 -1.23 14.41
N ALA A 40 1.03 -1.62 13.15
CA ALA A 40 1.70 -2.86 12.74
C ALA A 40 3.20 -2.86 13.06
N ALA A 41 3.83 -1.69 13.09
CA ALA A 41 5.25 -1.56 13.37
C ALA A 41 5.62 -2.04 14.77
N THR A 42 4.68 -2.00 15.73
CA THR A 42 4.93 -2.38 17.13
C THR A 42 4.00 -3.49 17.64
N ASN A 43 3.02 -3.89 16.86
CA ASN A 43 2.03 -4.90 17.26
C ASN A 43 2.49 -6.30 16.83
N ARG A 44 3.15 -7.01 17.74
CA ARG A 44 3.73 -8.32 17.45
C ARG A 44 2.69 -9.38 17.07
N MET A 45 1.50 -9.33 17.68
CA MET A 45 0.42 -10.26 17.33
C MET A 45 -0.03 -10.04 15.88
N ARG A 46 -0.22 -8.79 15.49
CA ARG A 46 -0.60 -8.43 14.13
C ARG A 46 0.48 -8.84 13.13
N GLN A 47 1.76 -8.61 13.48
CA GLN A 47 2.89 -9.05 12.64
C GLN A 47 2.91 -10.57 12.45
N GLY A 48 2.64 -11.31 13.53
CA GLY A 48 2.58 -12.77 13.46
C GLY A 48 1.48 -13.27 12.53
N LEU A 49 0.29 -12.68 12.61
CA LEU A 49 -0.82 -13.03 11.72
C LEU A 49 -0.52 -12.70 10.26
N MET A 50 0.06 -11.53 10.01
CA MET A 50 0.46 -11.13 8.66
C MET A 50 1.56 -12.01 8.10
N GLY A 51 2.54 -12.37 8.94
CA GLY A 51 3.62 -13.26 8.54
C GLY A 51 3.14 -14.64 8.10
N MET A 52 2.08 -15.16 8.75
CA MET A 52 1.46 -16.41 8.36
C MET A 52 0.74 -16.33 7.02
N ALA A 53 0.25 -15.15 6.64
CA ALA A 53 -0.45 -14.92 5.38
C ALA A 53 0.50 -14.55 4.25
N ALA A 54 1.75 -14.20 4.55
CA ALA A 54 2.74 -13.80 3.54
C ALA A 54 3.27 -15.02 2.78
N PRO A 55 3.66 -14.84 1.50
CA PRO A 55 4.32 -15.91 0.75
C PRO A 55 5.62 -16.35 1.43
N ALA A 56 5.94 -17.65 1.37
CA ALA A 56 7.04 -18.24 2.12
C ALA A 56 8.43 -17.68 1.76
N ASP A 57 8.64 -17.33 0.51
CA ASP A 57 9.96 -16.90 0.02
C ASP A 57 10.11 -15.39 -0.07
N VAL A 58 9.24 -14.64 0.62
CA VAL A 58 9.21 -13.19 0.54
C VAL A 58 9.59 -12.59 1.89
N LYS A 59 10.56 -11.69 1.87
CA LYS A 59 10.96 -10.93 3.05
C LYS A 59 9.84 -9.94 3.41
N VAL A 60 9.50 -9.84 4.69
CA VAL A 60 8.50 -8.88 5.17
C VAL A 60 9.15 -7.93 6.17
N VAL A 61 8.97 -6.64 5.94
CA VAL A 61 9.50 -5.57 6.78
C VAL A 61 8.32 -4.74 7.31
N TYR A 62 8.30 -4.48 8.61
CA TYR A 62 7.26 -3.66 9.24
C TYR A 62 7.87 -2.36 9.73
N LEU A 63 7.35 -1.24 9.25
CA LEU A 63 7.85 0.09 9.61
C LEU A 63 6.69 1.00 9.97
N SER A 64 6.93 1.94 10.90
CA SER A 64 6.02 3.07 11.06
C SER A 64 6.21 4.02 9.87
N VAL A 65 5.29 4.94 9.68
CA VAL A 65 5.43 5.96 8.63
C VAL A 65 6.73 6.73 8.83
N LYS A 66 7.02 7.14 10.06
CA LYS A 66 8.25 7.86 10.39
C LYS A 66 9.51 7.06 10.05
N GLN A 67 9.55 5.79 10.44
CA GLN A 67 10.67 4.91 10.14
C GLN A 67 10.86 4.73 8.64
N ALA A 68 9.78 4.55 7.89
CA ALA A 68 9.86 4.39 6.44
C ALA A 68 10.47 5.62 5.76
N ILE A 69 10.15 6.81 6.25
CA ILE A 69 10.71 8.06 5.73
C ILE A 69 12.18 8.18 6.10
N GLU A 70 12.54 7.91 7.36
CA GLU A 70 13.90 8.04 7.85
C GLU A 70 14.85 6.99 7.27
N GLU A 71 14.37 5.76 7.10
CA GLU A 71 15.21 4.61 6.77
C GLU A 71 15.15 4.19 5.30
N LYS A 72 14.57 5.00 4.45
CA LYS A 72 14.42 4.66 3.03
C LYS A 72 15.74 4.29 2.34
N ALA A 73 16.86 4.75 2.83
CA ALA A 73 18.18 4.46 2.28
C ALA A 73 18.84 3.21 2.90
N SER A 74 18.20 2.58 3.89
CA SER A 74 18.75 1.41 4.59
C SER A 74 18.32 0.07 4.01
N PHE A 75 17.49 0.08 2.97
CA PHE A 75 17.05 -1.15 2.31
C PHE A 75 18.15 -1.76 1.46
N GLU A 76 18.11 -3.07 1.34
CA GLU A 76 19.11 -3.80 0.57
C GLU A 76 18.97 -3.52 -0.93
N GLU A 77 20.11 -3.44 -1.59
CA GLU A 77 20.14 -3.32 -3.04
C GLU A 77 19.58 -4.60 -3.67
N GLY A 78 18.75 -4.43 -4.70
CA GLY A 78 18.11 -5.55 -5.38
C GLY A 78 16.73 -5.91 -4.84
N ASP A 79 16.28 -5.27 -3.76
CA ASP A 79 14.93 -5.49 -3.26
C ASP A 79 13.91 -4.99 -4.29
N LYS A 80 12.93 -5.85 -4.56
CA LYS A 80 11.78 -5.53 -5.42
C LYS A 80 10.55 -5.60 -4.53
N ALA A 81 10.02 -4.46 -4.14
CA ALA A 81 9.07 -4.37 -3.05
C ALA A 81 7.65 -4.06 -3.48
N LEU A 82 6.71 -4.74 -2.83
CA LEU A 82 5.32 -4.32 -2.73
C LEU A 82 5.20 -3.58 -1.41
N LEU A 83 4.81 -2.31 -1.45
CA LEU A 83 4.63 -1.50 -0.25
C LEU A 83 3.13 -1.43 0.07
N LEU A 84 2.77 -1.77 1.30
CA LEU A 84 1.37 -1.77 1.75
C LEU A 84 1.17 -0.68 2.78
N VAL A 85 0.13 0.11 2.60
CA VAL A 85 -0.34 1.11 3.56
C VAL A 85 -1.82 0.88 3.85
N GLU A 86 -2.28 1.34 5.01
CA GLU A 86 -3.67 1.17 5.42
C GLU A 86 -4.59 2.22 4.81
N THR A 87 -4.08 3.44 4.59
CA THR A 87 -4.88 4.58 4.12
C THR A 87 -4.15 5.39 3.04
N PRO A 88 -4.90 6.15 2.22
CA PRO A 88 -4.28 7.10 1.29
C PRO A 88 -3.44 8.17 2.01
N ALA A 89 -3.84 8.57 3.21
CA ALA A 89 -3.09 9.57 3.99
C ALA A 89 -1.69 9.08 4.32
N ASP A 90 -1.53 7.79 4.64
CA ASP A 90 -0.22 7.22 4.91
C ASP A 90 0.66 7.24 3.65
N ALA A 91 0.08 6.91 2.50
CA ALA A 91 0.80 6.98 1.23
C ALA A 91 1.26 8.41 0.92
N LEU A 92 0.37 9.39 1.14
CA LEU A 92 0.71 10.80 0.94
C LEU A 92 1.84 11.24 1.86
N ALA A 93 1.80 10.85 3.13
CA ALA A 93 2.87 11.18 4.08
C ALA A 93 4.21 10.63 3.62
N LEU A 94 4.23 9.42 3.09
CA LEU A 94 5.46 8.82 2.56
C LEU A 94 6.02 9.61 1.37
N VAL A 95 5.16 9.98 0.43
CA VAL A 95 5.57 10.75 -0.75
C VAL A 95 6.08 12.13 -0.33
N GLU A 96 5.37 12.80 0.56
CA GLU A 96 5.80 14.10 1.09
C GLU A 96 7.11 14.01 1.86
N GLY A 97 7.36 12.88 2.50
CA GLY A 97 8.62 12.61 3.20
C GLY A 97 9.76 12.17 2.32
N GLY A 98 9.56 12.10 1.01
CA GLY A 98 10.61 11.77 0.05
C GLY A 98 10.72 10.30 -0.33
N VAL A 99 9.78 9.46 0.08
CA VAL A 99 9.74 8.06 -0.37
C VAL A 99 9.24 8.04 -1.81
N LYS A 100 9.98 7.38 -2.69
CA LYS A 100 9.65 7.36 -4.11
C LYS A 100 8.58 6.32 -4.41
N ILE A 101 7.37 6.79 -4.67
CA ILE A 101 6.23 5.96 -5.08
C ILE A 101 5.78 6.47 -6.45
N GLU A 102 5.89 5.64 -7.47
CA GLU A 102 5.47 6.00 -8.82
C GLU A 102 4.02 5.62 -9.10
N ARG A 103 3.57 4.49 -8.52
CA ARG A 103 2.24 3.95 -8.75
C ARG A 103 1.59 3.57 -7.42
N LEU A 104 0.34 3.96 -7.25
CA LEU A 104 -0.45 3.60 -6.08
C LEU A 104 -1.71 2.85 -6.53
N ASN A 105 -1.81 1.61 -6.09
CA ASN A 105 -2.99 0.78 -6.28
C ASN A 105 -3.94 1.00 -5.11
N VAL A 106 -5.18 1.37 -5.39
CA VAL A 106 -6.24 1.44 -4.38
C VAL A 106 -7.03 0.14 -4.49
N GLY A 107 -6.87 -0.72 -3.49
CA GLY A 107 -7.39 -2.07 -3.55
C GLY A 107 -8.60 -2.32 -2.65
N ILE A 108 -8.42 -2.14 -1.35
CA ILE A 108 -9.45 -2.43 -0.37
C ILE A 108 -9.48 -1.31 0.67
N MET A 109 -10.63 -0.66 0.79
CA MET A 109 -10.92 0.33 1.82
C MET A 109 -12.35 0.07 2.28
N HIS A 110 -12.50 -0.55 3.46
CA HIS A 110 -13.81 -0.98 3.95
C HIS A 110 -14.73 0.18 4.27
N MET A 111 -16.03 -0.05 4.08
CA MET A 111 -17.05 0.92 4.44
C MET A 111 -17.06 1.16 5.95
N LYS A 112 -17.12 2.43 6.34
CA LYS A 112 -17.25 2.90 7.73
C LYS A 112 -18.19 4.09 7.74
N ASP A 113 -18.65 4.48 8.93
CA ASP A 113 -19.44 5.69 9.10
C ASP A 113 -18.69 6.91 8.52
N GLY A 114 -19.40 7.73 7.77
CA GLY A 114 -18.83 8.90 7.13
C GLY A 114 -18.21 8.67 5.77
N LYS A 115 -18.15 7.41 5.32
CA LYS A 115 -17.65 7.06 3.98
C LYS A 115 -18.80 6.72 3.04
N HIS A 116 -18.53 6.81 1.74
CA HIS A 116 -19.45 6.33 0.72
C HIS A 116 -18.75 5.34 -0.20
N GLN A 117 -19.51 4.36 -0.67
CA GLN A 117 -18.99 3.28 -1.52
C GLN A 117 -18.77 3.80 -2.95
N VAL A 118 -17.55 3.60 -3.49
CA VAL A 118 -17.22 3.99 -4.87
C VAL A 118 -16.96 2.79 -5.77
N SER A 119 -16.63 1.63 -5.18
CA SER A 119 -16.50 0.37 -5.90
C SER A 119 -16.87 -0.77 -4.96
N ALA A 120 -16.84 -2.01 -5.45
CA ALA A 120 -17.19 -3.18 -4.64
C ALA A 120 -16.34 -3.31 -3.36
N THR A 121 -15.09 -2.86 -3.41
CA THR A 121 -14.15 -3.03 -2.28
C THR A 121 -13.61 -1.73 -1.71
N VAL A 122 -14.05 -0.59 -2.23
CA VAL A 122 -13.50 0.72 -1.82
C VAL A 122 -14.62 1.68 -1.43
N ALA A 123 -14.53 2.22 -0.23
CA ALA A 123 -15.33 3.33 0.27
C ALA A 123 -14.39 4.45 0.70
N VAL A 124 -14.79 5.69 0.47
CA VAL A 124 -13.95 6.85 0.73
C VAL A 124 -14.72 7.93 1.51
N ASP A 125 -13.97 8.74 2.26
CA ASP A 125 -14.46 9.98 2.84
C ASP A 125 -13.73 11.16 2.22
N ASP A 126 -14.05 12.36 2.66
CA ASP A 126 -13.44 13.58 2.12
C ASP A 126 -11.92 13.62 2.32
N ASP A 127 -11.44 13.11 3.45
CA ASP A 127 -10.00 13.05 3.73
C ASP A 127 -9.29 12.09 2.78
N ASP A 128 -9.89 10.94 2.51
CA ASP A 128 -9.35 9.98 1.55
C ASP A 128 -9.25 10.58 0.16
N VAL A 129 -10.32 11.25 -0.28
CA VAL A 129 -10.35 11.89 -1.60
C VAL A 129 -9.30 12.99 -1.70
N ALA A 130 -9.16 13.81 -0.66
CA ALA A 130 -8.16 14.87 -0.63
C ALA A 130 -6.73 14.31 -0.74
N ALA A 131 -6.43 13.23 -0.01
CA ALA A 131 -5.13 12.59 -0.06
C ALA A 131 -4.85 12.00 -1.45
N LEU A 132 -5.84 11.34 -2.05
CA LEU A 132 -5.69 10.77 -3.40
C LEU A 132 -5.48 11.85 -4.46
N LYS A 133 -6.19 12.98 -4.37
CA LYS A 133 -5.97 14.12 -5.26
C LYS A 133 -4.56 14.68 -5.12
N ALA A 134 -4.10 14.85 -3.89
CA ALA A 134 -2.75 15.35 -3.62
C ALA A 134 -1.68 14.42 -4.19
N LEU A 135 -1.86 13.12 -4.06
CA LEU A 135 -0.95 12.12 -4.63
C LEU A 135 -0.92 12.23 -6.16
N ARG A 136 -2.08 12.32 -6.79
CA ARG A 136 -2.17 12.48 -8.24
C ARG A 136 -1.49 13.76 -8.72
N ASP A 137 -1.69 14.86 -7.99
CA ASP A 137 -1.08 16.15 -8.30
C ASP A 137 0.46 16.10 -8.18
N LYS A 138 0.99 15.21 -7.35
CA LYS A 138 2.43 15.01 -7.20
C LYS A 138 3.01 14.04 -8.23
N GLY A 139 2.20 13.57 -9.17
CA GLY A 139 2.66 12.71 -10.25
C GLY A 139 2.54 11.22 -9.97
N VAL A 140 1.90 10.82 -8.88
CA VAL A 140 1.67 9.41 -8.58
C VAL A 140 0.54 8.89 -9.47
N GLU A 141 0.80 7.81 -10.19
CA GLU A 141 -0.22 7.15 -11.02
C GLU A 141 -1.15 6.33 -10.13
N LEU A 142 -2.45 6.62 -10.16
CA LEU A 142 -3.45 5.91 -9.37
C LEU A 142 -4.07 4.77 -10.18
N GLU A 143 -4.37 3.68 -9.50
CA GLU A 143 -5.06 2.53 -10.08
C GLU A 143 -6.14 2.06 -9.10
N LEU A 144 -7.34 1.77 -9.59
CA LEU A 144 -8.41 1.18 -8.79
C LEU A 144 -8.57 -0.28 -9.22
N ARG A 145 -8.10 -1.21 -8.37
CA ARG A 145 -8.05 -2.62 -8.74
C ARG A 145 -7.86 -3.47 -7.49
N ARG A 146 -8.75 -4.43 -7.28
CA ARG A 146 -8.69 -5.28 -6.08
C ARG A 146 -7.56 -6.32 -6.16
N VAL A 147 -7.50 -7.07 -7.25
CA VAL A 147 -6.50 -8.13 -7.47
C VAL A 147 -6.06 -8.13 -8.93
N PRO A 148 -4.86 -8.67 -9.23
CA PRO A 148 -4.35 -8.64 -10.62
C PRO A 148 -5.19 -9.44 -11.62
N SER A 149 -5.98 -10.40 -11.16
CA SER A 149 -6.78 -11.25 -12.04
C SER A 149 -8.04 -10.57 -12.58
N VAL A 150 -8.40 -9.39 -12.05
CA VAL A 150 -9.52 -8.61 -12.56
C VAL A 150 -9.00 -7.35 -13.26
N PRO A 151 -9.74 -6.82 -14.25
CA PRO A 151 -9.28 -5.58 -14.92
C PRO A 151 -9.40 -4.39 -13.96
N PRO A 152 -8.56 -3.34 -14.16
CA PRO A 152 -8.68 -2.13 -13.38
C PRO A 152 -10.00 -1.43 -13.67
N GLU A 153 -10.55 -0.76 -12.65
CA GLU A 153 -11.76 0.04 -12.78
C GLU A 153 -11.38 1.48 -13.12
N ASP A 154 -12.38 2.25 -13.53
CA ASP A 154 -12.20 3.67 -13.82
C ASP A 154 -11.80 4.40 -12.53
N VAL A 155 -10.61 4.97 -12.52
CA VAL A 155 -10.02 5.65 -11.37
C VAL A 155 -10.84 6.89 -10.96
N GLU A 156 -11.61 7.48 -11.87
CA GLU A 156 -12.45 8.64 -11.58
C GLU A 156 -13.59 8.31 -10.60
N LYS A 157 -13.90 7.04 -10.40
CA LYS A 157 -14.85 6.61 -9.36
C LYS A 157 -14.40 7.04 -7.96
N LEU A 158 -13.09 7.14 -7.74
CA LEU A 158 -12.54 7.56 -6.44
C LEU A 158 -12.93 9.00 -6.10
N PHE A 159 -13.23 9.81 -7.09
CA PHE A 159 -13.49 11.24 -6.95
C PHE A 159 -14.95 11.62 -7.21
N ALA A 160 -15.79 10.63 -7.39
CA ALA A 160 -17.22 10.85 -7.70
C ALA A 160 -18.03 11.25 -6.46
#